data_82d27d3f469ca906b070be9648f8be63
#
_entry.id   82d27d3f469ca906b070be9648f8be63
#
_cell.length_a   1.000
_cell.length_b   1.000
_cell.length_c   1.000
_cell.angle_alpha   90.00
_cell.angle_beta   90.00
_cell.angle_gamma   90.00
#
_symmetry.space_group_name_H-M   'P 1'
#
loop_
_entity.id
_entity.type
_entity.pdbx_description
1 polymer ?
#
loop_
_entity_poly.entity_id
_entity_poly.type
_entity_poly.pdbx_seq_one_letter_code
_entity_poly.pdbx_strand_id
1 'polypeptide(L)'
;MRRFLFYISQPYSIAILRPLQEAIRARGDEACWFLERVEPSALDPGEKVLSTVAEVKEYSPEAVFVPGNGVPDFFPGVKVQVFHACGVGKKGHFRIRGFFDLYCTHGPSTTGPFEKLASEHGHFHVIETGWPKNDPLFSRPADEVPAVRPRVLYAPTFSPSLSSAPTLCGTVAGLSESGDWDWTVKFHSKMSSEWEAQYLAIQGENLHVSEEHDLVPLLHQADVVVSDTSSVIYEAVLADVPVVTFRTAWPGGHLLDISEPEDLEGAIAAALGRPGALIKAAKDLVGEMHPNTDGRASERVLDATDRLRAGELPPLKPKPLNLWRRFRLRKLLGYYRFR
;
A
#
# COMPACT_ATOMS: atom_id res chain seq x y z
N MET A 1 28.77 5.33 2.04
CA MET A 1 27.58 5.20 1.15
C MET A 1 27.25 3.72 1.03
N ARG A 2 26.14 3.30 1.58
CA ARG A 2 25.67 1.91 1.56
C ARG A 2 24.86 1.67 0.28
N ARG A 3 24.71 0.40 -0.12
CA ARG A 3 24.06 0.02 -1.37
C ARG A 3 22.89 -0.92 -1.06
N PHE A 4 21.72 -0.58 -1.58
CA PHE A 4 20.50 -1.34 -1.41
C PHE A 4 19.90 -1.73 -2.77
N LEU A 5 19.12 -2.81 -2.79
CA LEU A 5 18.47 -3.29 -4.00
C LEU A 5 16.97 -3.44 -3.77
N PHE A 6 16.17 -2.91 -4.68
CA PHE A 6 14.74 -3.18 -4.78
C PHE A 6 14.50 -4.27 -5.83
N TYR A 7 13.95 -5.38 -5.38
CA TYR A 7 13.57 -6.47 -6.29
C TYR A 7 12.06 -6.51 -6.43
N ILE A 8 11.56 -6.28 -7.64
CA ILE A 8 10.14 -6.25 -7.94
C ILE A 8 9.78 -7.13 -9.14
N SER A 9 8.57 -7.69 -9.10
CA SER A 9 7.98 -8.50 -10.18
C SER A 9 6.59 -7.99 -10.61
N GLN A 10 6.18 -6.84 -10.10
CA GLN A 10 4.90 -6.20 -10.41
C GLN A 10 5.06 -4.67 -10.40
N PRO A 11 4.48 -3.94 -11.35
CA PRO A 11 4.63 -2.47 -11.44
C PRO A 11 4.15 -1.72 -10.19
N TYR A 12 3.06 -2.15 -9.56
CA TYR A 12 2.54 -1.51 -8.34
C TYR A 12 3.52 -1.52 -7.15
N SER A 13 4.54 -2.37 -7.21
CA SER A 13 5.59 -2.44 -6.18
C SER A 13 6.46 -1.20 -6.13
N ILE A 14 6.50 -0.41 -7.21
CA ILE A 14 7.26 0.84 -7.28
C ILE A 14 6.70 1.83 -6.25
N ALA A 15 5.40 2.08 -6.25
CA ALA A 15 4.76 2.98 -5.30
C ALA A 15 4.98 2.56 -3.82
N ILE A 16 5.12 1.25 -3.56
CA ILE A 16 5.38 0.73 -2.21
C ILE A 16 6.80 1.08 -1.75
N LEU A 17 7.77 1.09 -2.66
CA LEU A 17 9.18 1.25 -2.34
C LEU A 17 9.68 2.70 -2.49
N ARG A 18 8.89 3.60 -3.09
CA ARG A 18 9.26 5.02 -3.25
C ARG A 18 9.61 5.69 -1.91
N PRO A 19 8.77 5.64 -0.87
CA PRO A 19 9.10 6.26 0.41
C PRO A 19 10.37 5.66 1.03
N LEU A 20 10.58 4.36 0.88
CA LEU A 20 11.81 3.71 1.33
C LEU A 20 13.04 4.17 0.54
N GLN A 21 12.91 4.41 -0.77
CA GLN A 21 13.96 4.97 -1.60
C GLN A 21 14.33 6.40 -1.16
N GLU A 22 13.34 7.21 -0.85
CA GLU A 22 13.55 8.56 -0.32
C GLU A 22 14.28 8.53 1.02
N ALA A 23 13.88 7.66 1.93
CA ALA A 23 14.53 7.48 3.21
C ALA A 23 16.00 6.99 3.06
N ILE A 24 16.29 6.10 2.09
CA ILE A 24 17.65 5.68 1.76
C ILE A 24 18.48 6.88 1.27
N ARG A 25 17.94 7.66 0.34
CA ARG A 25 18.61 8.84 -0.21
C ARG A 25 18.86 9.91 0.85
N ALA A 26 17.89 10.12 1.75
CA ALA A 26 18.01 11.06 2.88
C ALA A 26 19.16 10.67 3.84
N ARG A 27 19.49 9.37 3.95
CA ARG A 27 20.65 8.89 4.70
C ARG A 27 21.98 8.99 3.94
N GLY A 28 21.98 9.51 2.71
CA GLY A 28 23.16 9.58 1.83
C GLY A 28 23.58 8.23 1.25
N ASP A 29 22.65 7.28 1.19
CA ASP A 29 22.87 5.94 0.67
C ASP A 29 22.25 5.77 -0.73
N GLU A 30 22.57 4.68 -1.44
CA GLU A 30 22.14 4.39 -2.81
C GLU A 30 21.18 3.20 -2.85
N ALA A 31 20.13 3.31 -3.67
CA ALA A 31 19.26 2.20 -4.01
C ALA A 31 19.19 2.03 -5.54
N CYS A 32 19.23 0.77 -5.98
CA CYS A 32 19.05 0.37 -7.38
C CYS A 32 17.82 -0.53 -7.51
N TRP A 33 17.30 -0.64 -8.71
CA TRP A 33 16.18 -1.50 -9.04
C TRP A 33 16.63 -2.76 -9.79
N PHE A 34 15.98 -3.88 -9.50
CA PHE A 34 16.01 -5.07 -10.35
C PHE A 34 14.56 -5.44 -10.72
N LEU A 35 14.27 -5.39 -11.99
CA LEU A 35 12.92 -5.52 -12.53
C LEU A 35 12.73 -6.93 -13.12
N GLU A 36 11.97 -7.78 -12.43
CA GLU A 36 11.58 -9.07 -12.97
C GLU A 36 10.32 -8.91 -13.81
N ARG A 37 10.43 -8.84 -15.14
CA ARG A 37 9.30 -8.68 -16.07
C ARG A 37 8.45 -7.42 -15.83
N VAL A 38 9.09 -6.37 -15.35
CA VAL A 38 8.52 -5.03 -15.23
C VAL A 38 9.28 -4.12 -16.19
N GLU A 39 8.56 -3.31 -16.95
CA GLU A 39 9.16 -2.41 -17.91
C GLU A 39 9.90 -1.26 -17.21
N PRO A 40 11.12 -0.92 -17.62
CA PRO A 40 11.88 0.20 -17.05
C PRO A 40 11.18 1.55 -17.15
N SER A 41 10.31 1.74 -18.15
CA SER A 41 9.50 2.96 -18.33
C SER A 41 8.55 3.26 -17.18
N ALA A 42 8.35 2.31 -16.28
CA ALA A 42 7.58 2.50 -15.04
C ALA A 42 8.38 3.24 -13.94
N LEU A 43 9.69 3.43 -14.13
CA LEU A 43 10.57 4.17 -13.21
C LEU A 43 10.81 5.60 -13.73
N ASP A 44 11.24 6.48 -12.81
CA ASP A 44 11.60 7.84 -13.17
C ASP A 44 12.88 7.89 -14.02
N PRO A 45 13.02 8.89 -14.89
CA PRO A 45 14.24 9.06 -15.68
C PRO A 45 15.48 9.18 -14.80
N GLY A 46 16.54 8.41 -15.16
CA GLY A 46 17.82 8.44 -14.45
C GLY A 46 17.91 7.48 -13.26
N GLU A 47 16.87 6.73 -12.95
CA GLU A 47 16.96 5.69 -11.92
C GLU A 47 17.81 4.51 -12.40
N LYS A 48 18.68 4.04 -11.50
CA LYS A 48 19.61 2.96 -11.81
C LYS A 48 18.91 1.60 -11.77
N VAL A 49 18.92 0.90 -12.89
CA VAL A 49 18.40 -0.46 -13.03
C VAL A 49 19.55 -1.42 -13.27
N LEU A 50 19.58 -2.50 -12.52
CA LEU A 50 20.46 -3.64 -12.74
C LEU A 50 19.68 -4.70 -13.52
N SER A 51 20.20 -5.10 -14.68
CA SER A 51 19.49 -5.98 -15.62
C SER A 51 19.91 -7.44 -15.51
N THR A 52 21.09 -7.70 -14.95
CA THR A 52 21.69 -9.04 -14.86
C THR A 52 22.06 -9.43 -13.44
N VAL A 53 22.13 -10.74 -13.20
CA VAL A 53 22.64 -11.30 -11.93
C VAL A 53 24.09 -10.90 -11.68
N ALA A 54 24.89 -10.77 -12.75
CA ALA A 54 26.29 -10.35 -12.65
C ALA A 54 26.40 -8.93 -12.11
N GLU A 55 25.64 -8.00 -12.63
CA GLU A 55 25.57 -6.61 -12.15
C GLU A 55 25.12 -6.53 -10.67
N VAL A 56 24.11 -7.33 -10.26
CA VAL A 56 23.69 -7.38 -8.85
C VAL A 56 24.81 -7.88 -7.95
N LYS A 57 25.60 -8.89 -8.40
CA LYS A 57 26.73 -9.40 -7.62
C LYS A 57 27.87 -8.40 -7.54
N GLU A 58 28.16 -7.68 -8.59
CA GLU A 58 29.15 -6.61 -8.62
C GLU A 58 28.71 -5.44 -7.75
N TYR A 59 27.44 -5.04 -7.87
CA TYR A 59 26.85 -4.00 -7.03
C TYR A 59 26.90 -4.37 -5.54
N SER A 60 26.77 -5.66 -5.24
CA SER A 60 26.88 -6.22 -3.90
C SER A 60 26.03 -5.48 -2.85
N PRO A 61 24.69 -5.47 -2.98
CA PRO A 61 23.83 -4.77 -2.06
C PRO A 61 23.92 -5.36 -0.65
N GLU A 62 23.80 -4.50 0.36
CA GLU A 62 23.79 -4.88 1.76
C GLU A 62 22.45 -5.48 2.19
N ALA A 63 21.36 -5.02 1.56
CA ALA A 63 20.03 -5.60 1.70
C ALA A 63 19.27 -5.56 0.37
N VAL A 64 18.32 -6.51 0.24
CA VAL A 64 17.37 -6.59 -0.86
C VAL A 64 15.96 -6.43 -0.28
N PHE A 65 15.28 -5.34 -0.61
CA PHE A 65 13.91 -5.07 -0.18
C PHE A 65 12.92 -5.58 -1.21
N VAL A 66 11.90 -6.28 -0.75
CA VAL A 66 10.97 -7.02 -1.61
C VAL A 66 9.53 -6.88 -1.11
N PRO A 67 8.63 -6.29 -1.87
CA PRO A 67 7.20 -6.33 -1.56
C PRO A 67 6.57 -7.72 -1.81
N GLY A 68 7.12 -8.46 -2.76
CA GLY A 68 6.63 -9.79 -3.14
C GLY A 68 7.08 -10.91 -2.20
N ASN A 69 6.62 -12.13 -2.50
CA ASN A 69 6.85 -13.31 -1.66
C ASN A 69 8.03 -14.19 -2.11
N GLY A 70 8.86 -13.73 -3.02
CA GLY A 70 10.01 -14.47 -3.53
C GLY A 70 11.14 -13.53 -3.89
N VAL A 71 12.37 -13.98 -3.65
CA VAL A 71 13.59 -13.25 -3.96
C VAL A 71 14.69 -14.25 -4.31
N PRO A 72 15.60 -13.94 -5.27
CA PRO A 72 16.72 -14.80 -5.57
C PRO A 72 17.64 -15.02 -4.37
N ASP A 73 17.84 -16.28 -3.98
CA ASP A 73 18.71 -16.66 -2.86
C ASP A 73 20.18 -16.31 -3.08
N PHE A 74 20.58 -16.22 -4.34
CA PHE A 74 21.95 -15.93 -4.78
C PHE A 74 22.28 -14.45 -4.94
N PHE A 75 21.33 -13.54 -4.71
CA PHE A 75 21.62 -12.12 -4.60
C PHE A 75 22.34 -11.85 -3.27
N PRO A 76 23.37 -11.01 -3.23
CA PRO A 76 24.04 -10.60 -2.00
C PRO A 76 23.12 -9.87 -1.01
N GLY A 77 23.53 -9.73 0.22
CA GLY A 77 22.86 -8.99 1.29
C GLY A 77 21.68 -9.73 1.93
N VAL A 78 21.16 -9.16 3.01
CA VAL A 78 19.98 -9.69 3.73
C VAL A 78 18.70 -9.47 2.93
N LYS A 79 17.73 -10.38 3.05
CA LYS A 79 16.46 -10.33 2.32
C LYS A 79 15.36 -9.83 3.24
N VAL A 80 14.82 -8.67 2.94
CA VAL A 80 13.81 -7.97 3.75
C VAL A 80 12.50 -7.93 3.01
N GLN A 81 11.44 -8.48 3.60
CA GLN A 81 10.09 -8.38 3.07
C GLN A 81 9.37 -7.17 3.68
N VAL A 82 8.85 -6.29 2.80
CA VAL A 82 8.07 -5.10 3.18
C VAL A 82 6.59 -5.20 2.79
N PHE A 83 6.17 -6.36 2.27
CA PHE A 83 4.81 -6.69 1.84
C PHE A 83 4.27 -5.82 0.68
N HIS A 84 3.17 -6.28 0.08
CA HIS A 84 2.53 -5.62 -1.06
C HIS A 84 1.06 -5.25 -0.84
N ALA A 85 0.55 -5.43 0.37
CA ALA A 85 -0.80 -5.04 0.77
C ALA A 85 -0.91 -4.94 2.28
N CYS A 86 -1.67 -3.97 2.75
CA CYS A 86 -2.20 -3.92 4.11
C CYS A 86 -3.34 -4.94 4.28
N GLY A 87 -3.37 -5.62 5.40
CA GLY A 87 -4.48 -6.48 5.81
C GLY A 87 -4.25 -7.97 5.66
N VAL A 88 -4.90 -8.70 6.56
CA VAL A 88 -4.72 -10.14 6.78
C VAL A 88 -5.58 -11.03 5.89
N GLY A 89 -6.55 -10.47 5.19
CA GLY A 89 -7.59 -11.22 4.46
C GLY A 89 -7.12 -11.91 3.17
N LYS A 90 -5.90 -11.66 2.69
CA LYS A 90 -5.43 -12.25 1.44
C LYS A 90 -4.96 -13.69 1.64
N LYS A 91 -5.52 -14.62 0.87
CA LYS A 91 -5.12 -16.04 0.84
C LYS A 91 -3.60 -16.17 0.63
N GLY A 92 -2.92 -16.81 1.57
CA GLY A 92 -1.48 -17.07 1.51
C GLY A 92 -0.59 -15.93 2.03
N HIS A 93 -1.15 -14.90 2.67
CA HIS A 93 -0.41 -13.81 3.31
C HIS A 93 0.61 -14.36 4.33
N PHE A 94 0.21 -15.28 5.18
CA PHE A 94 1.04 -15.92 6.21
C PHE A 94 1.85 -17.13 5.73
N ARG A 95 1.98 -17.36 4.41
CA ARG A 95 2.72 -18.50 3.89
C ARG A 95 4.23 -18.22 3.84
N ILE A 96 5.00 -18.84 4.74
CA ILE A 96 6.46 -18.74 4.76
C ILE A 96 7.05 -19.53 3.59
N ARG A 97 7.86 -18.85 2.77
CA ARG A 97 8.53 -19.44 1.59
C ARG A 97 10.03 -19.67 1.79
N GLY A 98 10.58 -19.29 2.94
CA GLY A 98 11.96 -19.57 3.34
C GLY A 98 13.04 -18.77 2.58
N PHE A 99 12.72 -17.56 2.11
CA PHE A 99 13.68 -16.70 1.42
C PHE A 99 14.21 -15.57 2.30
N PHE A 100 13.35 -15.02 3.14
CA PHE A 100 13.61 -13.77 3.86
C PHE A 100 14.37 -14.01 5.18
N ASP A 101 15.14 -13.01 5.56
CA ASP A 101 15.83 -12.90 6.85
C ASP A 101 15.01 -12.07 7.83
N LEU A 102 14.25 -11.08 7.30
CA LEU A 102 13.45 -10.14 8.06
C LEU A 102 12.08 -9.93 7.36
N TYR A 103 11.03 -9.94 8.16
CA TYR A 103 9.69 -9.51 7.79
C TYR A 103 9.36 -8.23 8.55
N CYS A 104 9.15 -7.13 7.82
CA CYS A 104 8.75 -5.83 8.36
C CYS A 104 7.23 -5.74 8.35
N THR A 105 6.59 -6.01 9.47
CA THR A 105 5.12 -6.08 9.60
C THR A 105 4.50 -4.72 9.86
N HIS A 106 3.19 -4.61 9.61
CA HIS A 106 2.51 -3.32 9.61
C HIS A 106 1.97 -2.93 10.99
N GLY A 107 1.41 -3.89 11.72
CA GLY A 107 0.80 -3.69 13.03
C GLY A 107 0.44 -5.02 13.69
N PRO A 108 -0.17 -5.00 14.88
CA PRO A 108 -0.46 -6.19 15.70
C PRO A 108 -1.15 -7.32 14.96
N SER A 109 -2.13 -7.01 14.09
CA SER A 109 -2.87 -8.00 13.29
C SER A 109 -2.00 -8.85 12.36
N THR A 110 -0.82 -8.34 11.97
CA THR A 110 0.18 -9.06 11.17
C THR A 110 1.37 -9.51 12.01
N THR A 111 1.81 -8.71 12.96
CA THR A 111 3.01 -8.95 13.78
C THR A 111 2.85 -10.24 14.60
N GLY A 112 1.79 -10.39 15.39
CA GLY A 112 1.59 -11.56 16.23
C GLY A 112 1.59 -12.89 15.46
N PRO A 113 0.81 -13.03 14.37
CA PRO A 113 0.87 -14.22 13.53
C PRO A 113 2.25 -14.50 12.93
N PHE A 114 2.99 -13.48 12.48
CA PHE A 114 4.35 -13.66 11.94
C PHE A 114 5.36 -14.02 13.03
N GLU A 115 5.25 -13.49 14.24
CA GLU A 115 6.10 -13.88 15.40
C GLU A 115 5.92 -15.35 15.77
N LYS A 116 4.66 -15.84 15.75
CA LYS A 116 4.39 -17.26 15.93
C LYS A 116 5.08 -18.10 14.87
N LEU A 117 4.96 -17.71 13.60
CA LEU A 117 5.64 -18.39 12.49
C LEU A 117 7.17 -18.29 12.62
N ALA A 118 7.72 -17.17 13.09
CA ALA A 118 9.16 -17.03 13.34
C ALA A 118 9.64 -17.99 14.43
N SER A 119 8.88 -18.15 15.50
CA SER A 119 9.18 -19.12 16.56
C SER A 119 9.18 -20.57 16.03
N GLU A 120 8.21 -20.93 15.19
CA GLU A 120 8.09 -22.26 14.61
C GLU A 120 9.23 -22.56 13.61
N HIS A 121 9.53 -21.62 12.72
CA HIS A 121 10.52 -21.80 11.66
C HIS A 121 11.96 -21.49 12.09
N GLY A 122 12.18 -20.46 12.88
CA GLY A 122 13.47 -20.07 13.47
C GLY A 122 14.51 -19.47 12.51
N HIS A 123 14.17 -19.26 11.22
CA HIS A 123 15.12 -18.80 10.19
C HIS A 123 14.88 -17.37 9.70
N PHE A 124 14.03 -16.60 10.37
CA PHE A 124 13.79 -15.18 10.07
C PHE A 124 13.35 -14.43 11.32
N HIS A 125 13.53 -13.13 11.29
CA HIS A 125 13.04 -12.19 12.30
C HIS A 125 11.77 -11.50 11.83
N VAL A 126 11.02 -10.97 12.80
CA VAL A 126 9.82 -10.14 12.58
C VAL A 126 10.02 -8.85 13.38
N ILE A 127 9.80 -7.72 12.74
CA ILE A 127 9.83 -6.41 13.41
C ILE A 127 8.65 -5.61 12.86
N GLU A 128 7.84 -5.06 13.76
CA GLU A 128 6.79 -4.14 13.42
C GLU A 128 7.38 -2.77 13.06
N THR A 129 7.15 -2.34 11.83
CA THR A 129 7.71 -1.10 11.28
C THR A 129 6.65 -0.12 10.80
N GLY A 130 5.45 -0.59 10.58
CA GLY A 130 4.50 0.05 9.68
C GLY A 130 4.79 -0.31 8.22
N TRP A 131 4.05 0.28 7.30
CA TRP A 131 4.18 0.02 5.87
C TRP A 131 4.72 1.24 5.13
N PRO A 132 5.89 1.16 4.48
CA PRO A 132 6.52 2.29 3.78
C PRO A 132 5.59 3.04 2.82
N LYS A 133 4.73 2.32 2.09
CA LYS A 133 3.74 2.93 1.19
C LYS A 133 2.88 4.00 1.85
N ASN A 134 2.63 3.87 3.16
CA ASN A 134 1.74 4.76 3.89
C ASN A 134 2.47 5.99 4.47
N ASP A 135 3.80 6.07 4.41
CA ASP A 135 4.53 7.22 4.97
C ASP A 135 4.04 8.56 4.42
N PRO A 136 3.81 8.74 3.10
CA PRO A 136 3.28 10.00 2.57
C PRO A 136 1.87 10.33 3.10
N LEU A 137 1.07 9.31 3.43
CA LEU A 137 -0.29 9.50 3.93
C LEU A 137 -0.33 10.27 5.27
N PHE A 138 0.71 10.12 6.09
CA PHE A 138 0.84 10.78 7.39
C PHE A 138 1.59 12.11 7.34
N SER A 139 2.06 12.51 6.15
CA SER A 139 2.82 13.74 5.93
C SER A 139 1.96 14.75 5.17
N ARG A 140 0.94 15.32 5.84
CA ARG A 140 0.09 16.34 5.22
C ARG A 140 0.91 17.60 4.90
N PRO A 141 0.72 18.20 3.71
CA PRO A 141 1.29 19.52 3.40
C PRO A 141 0.79 20.58 4.39
N ALA A 142 1.70 21.44 4.85
CA ALA A 142 1.37 22.49 5.82
C ALA A 142 0.49 23.61 5.25
N ASP A 143 0.41 23.74 3.92
CA ASP A 143 -0.20 24.87 3.21
C ASP A 143 -1.59 24.52 2.61
N GLU A 144 -2.36 23.65 3.25
CA GLU A 144 -3.72 23.38 2.78
C GLU A 144 -4.63 24.60 2.97
N VAL A 145 -5.09 25.16 1.85
CA VAL A 145 -6.12 26.23 1.88
C VAL A 145 -7.43 25.60 2.37
N PRO A 146 -8.04 26.13 3.45
CA PRO A 146 -9.33 25.64 3.92
C PRO A 146 -10.37 25.64 2.80
N ALA A 147 -11.02 24.52 2.57
CA ALA A 147 -12.09 24.43 1.60
C ALA A 147 -13.29 25.27 2.06
N VAL A 148 -13.95 25.91 1.11
CA VAL A 148 -15.19 26.69 1.38
C VAL A 148 -16.35 25.71 1.65
N ARG A 149 -16.33 24.56 1.01
CA ARG A 149 -17.31 23.46 1.15
C ARG A 149 -16.63 22.16 1.48
N PRO A 150 -17.29 21.22 2.18
CA PRO A 150 -16.72 19.91 2.41
C PRO A 150 -16.43 19.18 1.08
N ARG A 151 -15.30 18.48 1.05
CA ARG A 151 -14.80 17.74 -0.12
C ARG A 151 -15.12 16.26 0.00
N VAL A 152 -15.87 15.74 -0.95
CA VAL A 152 -16.23 14.31 -1.04
C VAL A 152 -15.36 13.64 -2.08
N LEU A 153 -14.54 12.68 -1.64
CA LEU A 153 -13.79 11.81 -2.55
C LEU A 153 -14.59 10.55 -2.84
N TYR A 154 -15.07 10.37 -4.07
CA TYR A 154 -15.71 9.15 -4.50
C TYR A 154 -14.73 8.25 -5.25
N ALA A 155 -14.43 7.09 -4.67
CA ALA A 155 -13.43 6.15 -5.19
C ALA A 155 -13.99 4.72 -5.27
N PRO A 156 -14.80 4.40 -6.30
CA PRO A 156 -15.39 3.07 -6.47
C PRO A 156 -14.38 2.03 -6.95
N THR A 157 -14.61 0.75 -6.61
CA THR A 157 -13.83 -0.36 -7.16
C THR A 157 -14.15 -0.60 -8.63
N PHE A 158 -13.20 -1.16 -9.36
CA PHE A 158 -13.35 -1.51 -10.78
C PHE A 158 -14.04 -2.86 -11.03
N SER A 159 -14.21 -3.69 -9.98
CA SER A 159 -14.80 -5.03 -10.12
C SER A 159 -16.30 -4.94 -10.42
N PRO A 160 -16.80 -5.45 -11.56
CA PRO A 160 -18.19 -5.20 -11.98
C PRO A 160 -19.25 -5.61 -10.96
N SER A 161 -19.04 -6.72 -10.25
CA SER A 161 -19.98 -7.22 -9.25
C SER A 161 -19.94 -6.50 -7.89
N LEU A 162 -18.95 -5.63 -7.67
CA LEU A 162 -18.72 -4.94 -6.40
C LEU A 162 -18.78 -3.42 -6.56
N SER A 163 -18.72 -2.91 -7.80
CA SER A 163 -18.66 -1.49 -8.07
C SER A 163 -19.99 -0.81 -7.86
N SER A 164 -19.98 0.28 -7.13
CA SER A 164 -21.10 1.19 -6.93
C SER A 164 -21.27 2.19 -8.09
N ALA A 165 -20.27 2.31 -8.97
CA ALA A 165 -20.26 3.35 -10.02
C ALA A 165 -21.51 3.39 -10.90
N PRO A 166 -22.03 2.25 -11.44
CA PRO A 166 -23.23 2.31 -12.26
C PRO A 166 -24.48 2.71 -11.48
N THR A 167 -24.57 2.34 -10.21
CA THR A 167 -25.76 2.57 -9.39
C THR A 167 -25.81 3.98 -8.83
N LEU A 168 -24.67 4.55 -8.44
CA LEU A 168 -24.62 5.85 -7.78
C LEU A 168 -24.45 7.03 -8.73
N CYS A 169 -24.24 6.82 -10.04
CA CYS A 169 -23.98 7.91 -10.99
C CYS A 169 -25.06 9.00 -10.97
N GLY A 170 -26.33 8.62 -11.04
CA GLY A 170 -27.45 9.58 -11.00
C GLY A 170 -27.58 10.31 -9.67
N THR A 171 -27.36 9.61 -8.55
CA THR A 171 -27.38 10.21 -7.20
C THR A 171 -26.21 11.19 -7.00
N VAL A 172 -25.01 10.81 -7.43
CA VAL A 172 -23.83 11.69 -7.37
C VAL A 172 -24.03 12.93 -8.23
N ALA A 173 -24.61 12.80 -9.44
CA ALA A 173 -24.96 13.93 -10.30
C ALA A 173 -25.90 14.89 -9.59
N GLY A 174 -27.04 14.41 -9.07
CA GLY A 174 -28.01 15.24 -8.37
C GLY A 174 -27.43 15.93 -7.13
N LEU A 175 -26.64 15.21 -6.33
CA LEU A 175 -25.99 15.79 -5.13
C LEU A 175 -24.89 16.80 -5.49
N SER A 176 -24.20 16.64 -6.61
CA SER A 176 -23.21 17.63 -7.07
C SER A 176 -23.87 18.92 -7.57
N GLU A 177 -25.08 18.84 -8.13
CA GLU A 177 -25.84 20.02 -8.58
C GLU A 177 -26.36 20.88 -7.42
N SER A 178 -26.58 20.30 -6.21
CA SER A 178 -27.01 21.07 -5.03
C SER A 178 -25.96 22.10 -4.59
N GLY A 179 -24.68 21.81 -4.86
CA GLY A 179 -23.57 22.70 -4.49
C GLY A 179 -23.17 22.69 -3.01
N ASP A 180 -23.69 21.75 -2.23
CA ASP A 180 -23.36 21.64 -0.80
C ASP A 180 -21.95 21.06 -0.57
N TRP A 181 -21.44 20.26 -1.53
CA TRP A 181 -20.15 19.59 -1.46
C TRP A 181 -19.38 19.71 -2.78
N ASP A 182 -18.05 19.71 -2.67
CA ASP A 182 -17.13 19.60 -3.81
C ASP A 182 -16.74 18.13 -4.01
N TRP A 183 -17.11 17.55 -5.17
CA TRP A 183 -16.88 16.16 -5.48
C TRP A 183 -15.64 15.94 -6.32
N THR A 184 -14.78 15.02 -5.86
CA THR A 184 -13.72 14.45 -6.69
C THR A 184 -13.97 12.98 -6.90
N VAL A 185 -14.07 12.56 -8.16
CA VAL A 185 -14.21 11.14 -8.52
C VAL A 185 -12.86 10.60 -8.96
N LYS A 186 -12.40 9.53 -8.31
CA LYS A 186 -11.14 8.87 -8.64
C LYS A 186 -11.36 7.43 -9.05
N PHE A 187 -11.14 7.14 -10.32
CA PHE A 187 -11.24 5.78 -10.83
C PHE A 187 -9.93 5.01 -10.71
N HIS A 188 -10.07 3.71 -10.52
CA HIS A 188 -8.95 2.78 -10.65
C HIS A 188 -8.59 2.63 -12.15
N SER A 189 -7.30 2.47 -12.49
CA SER A 189 -6.82 2.33 -13.88
C SER A 189 -7.42 1.16 -14.69
N LYS A 190 -8.15 0.26 -14.04
CA LYS A 190 -8.88 -0.86 -14.66
C LYS A 190 -10.39 -0.61 -14.71
N MET A 191 -10.84 0.60 -14.42
CA MET A 191 -12.27 0.95 -14.51
C MET A 191 -12.77 0.74 -15.94
N SER A 192 -14.03 0.36 -16.07
CA SER A 192 -14.69 0.31 -17.37
C SER A 192 -14.77 1.72 -17.98
N SER A 193 -14.35 1.86 -19.23
CA SER A 193 -14.43 3.13 -19.95
C SER A 193 -15.87 3.63 -20.13
N GLU A 194 -16.85 2.72 -20.11
CA GLU A 194 -18.27 3.07 -20.13
C GLU A 194 -18.68 3.83 -18.87
N TRP A 195 -18.27 3.35 -17.70
CA TRP A 195 -18.61 4.02 -16.43
C TRP A 195 -17.82 5.31 -16.26
N GLU A 196 -16.54 5.30 -16.64
CA GLU A 196 -15.74 6.51 -16.65
C GLU A 196 -16.36 7.61 -17.52
N ALA A 197 -16.83 7.27 -18.72
CA ALA A 197 -17.48 8.20 -19.63
C ALA A 197 -18.79 8.78 -19.03
N GLN A 198 -19.56 8.01 -18.27
CA GLN A 198 -20.76 8.51 -17.59
C GLN A 198 -20.43 9.60 -16.58
N TYR A 199 -19.38 9.44 -15.78
CA TYR A 199 -18.96 10.45 -14.79
C TYR A 199 -18.29 11.65 -15.45
N LEU A 200 -17.56 11.45 -16.53
CA LEU A 200 -17.03 12.57 -17.34
C LEU A 200 -18.17 13.43 -17.93
N ALA A 201 -19.30 12.81 -18.29
CA ALA A 201 -20.44 13.52 -18.83
C ALA A 201 -21.21 14.37 -17.79
N ILE A 202 -21.10 14.07 -16.51
CA ILE A 202 -21.73 14.81 -15.40
C ILE A 202 -20.77 15.76 -14.69
N GLN A 203 -19.53 15.93 -15.17
CA GLN A 203 -18.62 16.94 -14.64
C GLN A 203 -19.21 18.34 -14.70
N GLY A 204 -18.96 19.13 -13.69
CA GLY A 204 -19.48 20.50 -13.58
C GLY A 204 -18.70 21.31 -12.56
N GLU A 205 -19.32 22.37 -12.07
CA GLU A 205 -18.68 23.27 -11.11
C GLU A 205 -18.28 22.55 -9.81
N ASN A 206 -19.12 21.61 -9.35
CA ASN A 206 -18.94 20.95 -8.05
C ASN A 206 -18.57 19.47 -8.19
N LEU A 207 -18.27 18.97 -9.42
CA LEU A 207 -17.85 17.60 -9.64
C LEU A 207 -16.73 17.54 -10.67
N HIS A 208 -15.60 16.94 -10.26
CA HIS A 208 -14.42 16.74 -11.09
C HIS A 208 -13.99 15.26 -11.08
N VAL A 209 -13.68 14.71 -12.26
CA VAL A 209 -13.05 13.39 -12.40
C VAL A 209 -11.55 13.58 -12.44
N SER A 210 -10.87 13.05 -11.44
CA SER A 210 -9.43 13.25 -11.25
C SER A 210 -8.61 12.33 -12.17
N GLU A 211 -7.61 12.90 -12.82
CA GLU A 211 -6.56 12.19 -13.55
C GLU A 211 -5.36 11.80 -12.66
N GLU A 212 -5.37 12.22 -11.39
CA GLU A 212 -4.29 11.91 -10.44
C GLU A 212 -4.09 10.40 -10.30
N HIS A 213 -2.86 9.93 -10.41
CA HIS A 213 -2.56 8.51 -10.26
C HIS A 213 -2.42 8.08 -8.81
N ASP A 214 -1.91 8.97 -7.96
CA ASP A 214 -1.76 8.74 -6.52
C ASP A 214 -3.03 9.12 -5.77
N LEU A 215 -3.44 8.27 -4.85
CA LEU A 215 -4.61 8.52 -4.00
C LEU A 215 -4.28 9.46 -2.82
N VAL A 216 -3.02 9.51 -2.39
CA VAL A 216 -2.61 10.24 -1.18
C VAL A 216 -2.96 11.73 -1.23
N PRO A 217 -2.65 12.48 -2.30
CA PRO A 217 -3.03 13.89 -2.39
C PRO A 217 -4.54 14.11 -2.29
N LEU A 218 -5.33 13.21 -2.86
CA LEU A 218 -6.79 13.29 -2.81
C LEU A 218 -7.34 12.97 -1.42
N LEU A 219 -6.75 12.00 -0.71
CA LEU A 219 -7.11 11.68 0.67
C LEU A 219 -6.76 12.82 1.63
N HIS A 220 -5.65 13.52 1.40
CA HIS A 220 -5.29 14.68 2.21
C HIS A 220 -6.33 15.79 2.10
N GLN A 221 -6.94 15.97 0.93
CA GLN A 221 -7.94 16.99 0.68
C GLN A 221 -9.36 16.58 1.06
N ALA A 222 -9.64 15.27 1.19
CA ALA A 222 -10.98 14.78 1.44
C ALA A 222 -11.43 14.99 2.90
N ASP A 223 -12.67 15.44 3.08
CA ASP A 223 -13.37 15.47 4.37
C ASP A 223 -14.18 14.20 4.61
N VAL A 224 -14.59 13.52 3.53
CA VAL A 224 -15.24 12.21 3.57
C VAL A 224 -14.91 11.42 2.30
N VAL A 225 -14.77 10.11 2.46
CA VAL A 225 -14.61 9.18 1.32
C VAL A 225 -15.88 8.39 1.12
N VAL A 226 -16.36 8.34 -0.12
CA VAL A 226 -17.42 7.43 -0.57
C VAL A 226 -16.78 6.31 -1.40
N SER A 227 -17.07 5.05 -1.09
CA SER A 227 -16.51 3.90 -1.80
C SER A 227 -17.49 2.70 -1.76
N ASP A 228 -16.95 1.52 -2.03
CA ASP A 228 -17.72 0.26 -1.99
C ASP A 228 -16.88 -0.86 -1.36
N THR A 229 -16.46 -1.90 -2.11
CA THR A 229 -15.54 -2.94 -1.64
C THR A 229 -14.13 -2.69 -2.20
N SER A 230 -13.42 -1.77 -1.57
CA SER A 230 -12.12 -1.28 -2.05
C SER A 230 -11.10 -1.14 -0.93
N SER A 231 -9.81 -1.31 -1.26
CA SER A 231 -8.71 -1.04 -0.31
C SER A 231 -8.57 0.43 0.08
N VAL A 232 -9.17 1.33 -0.70
CA VAL A 232 -9.25 2.78 -0.40
C VAL A 232 -9.87 3.04 0.98
N ILE A 233 -10.82 2.19 1.42
CA ILE A 233 -11.42 2.26 2.75
C ILE A 233 -10.34 2.30 3.84
N TYR A 234 -9.36 1.39 3.76
CA TYR A 234 -8.29 1.33 4.76
C TYR A 234 -7.34 2.53 4.68
N GLU A 235 -7.03 2.99 3.47
CA GLU A 235 -6.18 4.17 3.27
C GLU A 235 -6.89 5.44 3.79
N ALA A 236 -8.20 5.58 3.57
CA ALA A 236 -9.00 6.67 4.13
C ALA A 236 -9.05 6.64 5.67
N VAL A 237 -9.30 5.46 6.25
CA VAL A 237 -9.33 5.30 7.72
C VAL A 237 -7.95 5.61 8.34
N LEU A 238 -6.86 5.22 7.69
CA LEU A 238 -5.49 5.56 8.11
C LEU A 238 -5.21 7.06 8.02
N ALA A 239 -5.81 7.75 7.05
CA ALA A 239 -5.73 9.20 6.89
C ALA A 239 -6.65 9.98 7.86
N ASP A 240 -7.36 9.30 8.76
CA ASP A 240 -8.39 9.86 9.65
C ASP A 240 -9.55 10.52 8.88
N VAL A 241 -9.87 10.02 7.67
CA VAL A 241 -11.00 10.46 6.85
C VAL A 241 -12.17 9.50 7.06
N PRO A 242 -13.37 9.99 7.46
CA PRO A 242 -14.57 9.16 7.59
C PRO A 242 -14.96 8.51 6.26
N VAL A 243 -15.52 7.31 6.34
CA VAL A 243 -15.86 6.52 5.15
C VAL A 243 -17.34 6.17 5.12
N VAL A 244 -17.98 6.45 3.99
CA VAL A 244 -19.29 5.94 3.61
C VAL A 244 -19.09 4.87 2.55
N THR A 245 -19.76 3.72 2.69
CA THR A 245 -19.69 2.66 1.69
C THR A 245 -21.07 2.30 1.16
N PHE A 246 -21.09 1.85 -0.11
CA PHE A 246 -22.30 1.34 -0.73
C PHE A 246 -22.20 -0.17 -0.90
N ARG A 247 -23.01 -0.93 -0.14
CA ARG A 247 -23.09 -2.40 -0.19
C ARG A 247 -21.72 -3.08 -0.09
N THR A 248 -20.90 -2.64 0.86
CA THR A 248 -19.58 -3.21 1.01
C THR A 248 -19.60 -4.66 1.47
N ALA A 249 -18.68 -5.49 0.93
CA ALA A 249 -18.45 -6.84 1.43
C ALA A 249 -17.65 -6.86 2.76
N TRP A 250 -17.20 -5.69 3.25
CA TRP A 250 -16.37 -5.55 4.47
C TRP A 250 -17.01 -4.61 5.49
N PRO A 251 -18.23 -4.91 5.98
CA PRO A 251 -18.91 -4.04 6.93
C PRO A 251 -18.15 -3.98 8.25
N GLY A 252 -18.29 -2.85 8.96
CA GLY A 252 -17.69 -2.67 10.28
C GLY A 252 -18.06 -1.32 10.89
N GLY A 253 -17.87 -1.17 12.19
CA GLY A 253 -18.20 0.06 12.91
C GLY A 253 -17.36 1.28 12.53
N HIS A 254 -16.31 1.09 11.73
CA HIS A 254 -15.38 2.11 11.24
C HIS A 254 -15.83 2.80 9.95
N LEU A 255 -17.03 2.47 9.44
CA LEU A 255 -17.61 3.05 8.23
C LEU A 255 -19.14 3.10 8.36
N LEU A 256 -19.77 3.90 7.52
CA LEU A 256 -21.23 3.96 7.36
C LEU A 256 -21.60 3.25 6.05
N ASP A 257 -22.16 2.04 6.13
CA ASP A 257 -22.57 1.29 4.94
C ASP A 257 -24.05 1.53 4.65
N ILE A 258 -24.35 1.87 3.39
CA ILE A 258 -25.71 2.06 2.89
C ILE A 258 -26.04 1.04 1.82
N SER A 259 -27.32 0.75 1.65
CA SER A 259 -27.81 -0.20 0.63
C SER A 259 -28.58 0.47 -0.50
N GLU A 260 -29.16 1.64 -0.24
CA GLU A 260 -29.98 2.37 -1.21
C GLU A 260 -29.31 3.70 -1.56
N PRO A 261 -29.34 4.11 -2.87
CA PRO A 261 -28.72 5.35 -3.31
C PRO A 261 -29.26 6.60 -2.62
N GLU A 262 -30.54 6.57 -2.25
CA GLU A 262 -31.24 7.67 -1.58
C GLU A 262 -30.69 7.97 -0.18
N ASP A 263 -30.02 7.00 0.46
CA ASP A 263 -29.42 7.18 1.77
C ASP A 263 -28.06 7.90 1.72
N LEU A 264 -27.48 8.11 0.53
CA LEU A 264 -26.12 8.62 0.37
C LEU A 264 -25.93 10.01 0.97
N GLU A 265 -26.87 10.91 0.74
CA GLU A 265 -26.82 12.29 1.27
C GLU A 265 -26.76 12.29 2.81
N GLY A 266 -27.69 11.56 3.43
CA GLY A 266 -27.75 11.45 4.89
C GLY A 266 -26.50 10.80 5.50
N ALA A 267 -25.94 9.79 4.82
CA ALA A 267 -24.74 9.11 5.26
C ALA A 267 -23.49 10.02 5.17
N ILE A 268 -23.34 10.80 4.09
CA ILE A 268 -22.26 11.79 3.94
C ILE A 268 -22.38 12.85 5.05
N ALA A 269 -23.56 13.43 5.25
CA ALA A 269 -23.77 14.42 6.30
C ALA A 269 -23.46 13.86 7.70
N ALA A 270 -23.87 12.62 7.97
CA ALA A 270 -23.56 11.93 9.21
C ALA A 270 -22.04 11.69 9.37
N ALA A 271 -21.34 11.25 8.31
CA ALA A 271 -19.91 11.03 8.32
C ALA A 271 -19.11 12.32 8.57
N LEU A 272 -19.51 13.44 7.92
CA LEU A 272 -18.94 14.77 8.13
C LEU A 272 -19.12 15.25 9.57
N GLY A 273 -20.22 14.86 10.25
CA GLY A 273 -20.45 15.10 11.68
C GLY A 273 -19.50 14.32 12.61
N ARG A 274 -18.69 13.41 12.07
CA ARG A 274 -17.67 12.60 12.78
C ARG A 274 -18.22 11.94 14.07
N PRO A 275 -19.24 11.06 13.99
CA PRO A 275 -19.84 10.44 15.17
C PRO A 275 -18.79 9.73 16.04
N GLY A 276 -18.83 9.93 17.35
CA GLY A 276 -17.82 9.40 18.26
C GLY A 276 -17.63 7.89 18.18
N ALA A 277 -18.71 7.13 17.94
CA ALA A 277 -18.63 5.68 17.76
C ALA A 277 -17.88 5.28 16.48
N LEU A 278 -18.14 5.98 15.36
CA LEU A 278 -17.44 5.78 14.08
C LEU A 278 -15.95 6.06 14.24
N ILE A 279 -15.60 7.20 14.79
CA ILE A 279 -14.20 7.61 14.98
C ILE A 279 -13.46 6.66 15.94
N LYS A 280 -14.13 6.22 17.02
CA LYS A 280 -13.54 5.22 17.91
C LYS A 280 -13.24 3.91 17.19
N ALA A 281 -14.20 3.38 16.46
CA ALA A 281 -14.00 2.12 15.72
C ALA A 281 -12.93 2.25 14.63
N ALA A 282 -12.82 3.40 13.95
CA ALA A 282 -11.74 3.69 13.02
C ALA A 282 -10.37 3.68 13.71
N LYS A 283 -10.23 4.33 14.86
CA LYS A 283 -8.99 4.33 15.66
C LYS A 283 -8.63 2.94 16.18
N ASP A 284 -9.61 2.16 16.62
CA ASP A 284 -9.39 0.78 17.06
C ASP A 284 -8.84 -0.07 15.89
N LEU A 285 -9.40 0.08 14.68
CA LEU A 285 -8.92 -0.59 13.48
C LEU A 285 -7.49 -0.16 13.10
N VAL A 286 -7.18 1.13 13.15
CA VAL A 286 -5.82 1.67 12.92
C VAL A 286 -4.84 1.07 13.92
N GLY A 287 -5.20 1.00 15.21
CA GLY A 287 -4.38 0.38 16.26
C GLY A 287 -4.02 -1.07 15.97
N GLU A 288 -4.93 -1.82 15.36
CA GLU A 288 -4.70 -3.23 15.00
C GLU A 288 -3.93 -3.41 13.67
N MET A 289 -4.16 -2.53 12.70
CA MET A 289 -3.61 -2.70 11.35
C MET A 289 -2.30 -1.96 11.13
N HIS A 290 -2.16 -0.74 11.64
CA HIS A 290 -1.04 0.14 11.36
C HIS A 290 -0.92 1.25 12.42
N PRO A 291 -0.50 0.93 13.66
CA PRO A 291 -0.45 1.90 14.77
C PRO A 291 0.61 2.99 14.57
N ASN A 292 1.58 2.76 13.70
CA ASN A 292 2.67 3.69 13.41
C ASN A 292 2.22 4.74 12.38
N THR A 293 1.55 5.81 12.82
CA THR A 293 0.93 6.85 11.97
C THR A 293 1.76 8.14 11.91
N ASP A 294 3.07 8.03 12.03
CA ASP A 294 4.01 9.18 12.06
C ASP A 294 4.81 9.39 10.75
N GLY A 295 4.50 8.64 9.68
CA GLY A 295 5.18 8.73 8.40
C GLY A 295 6.63 8.24 8.40
N ARG A 296 7.02 7.38 9.36
CA ARG A 296 8.42 6.93 9.53
C ARG A 296 8.58 5.41 9.40
N ALA A 297 7.69 4.73 8.70
CA ALA A 297 7.80 3.29 8.50
C ALA A 297 9.05 2.93 7.68
N SER A 298 9.38 3.71 6.67
CA SER A 298 10.60 3.54 5.87
C SER A 298 11.87 3.63 6.72
N GLU A 299 11.95 4.60 7.63
CA GLU A 299 13.08 4.71 8.55
C GLU A 299 13.19 3.49 9.47
N ARG A 300 12.06 3.02 10.02
CA ARG A 300 12.03 1.81 10.87
C ARG A 300 12.46 0.55 10.12
N VAL A 301 12.10 0.42 8.84
CA VAL A 301 12.56 -0.67 7.97
C VAL A 301 14.08 -0.64 7.82
N LEU A 302 14.67 0.54 7.62
CA LEU A 302 16.13 0.69 7.53
C LEU A 302 16.81 0.39 8.87
N ASP A 303 16.29 0.91 9.99
CA ASP A 303 16.82 0.65 11.33
C ASP A 303 16.75 -0.85 11.69
N ALA A 304 15.63 -1.51 11.37
CA ALA A 304 15.46 -2.95 11.57
C ALA A 304 16.48 -3.75 10.72
N THR A 305 16.73 -3.31 9.49
CA THR A 305 17.72 -3.90 8.60
C THR A 305 19.15 -3.72 9.15
N ASP A 306 19.45 -2.54 9.67
CA ASP A 306 20.76 -2.22 10.26
C ASP A 306 21.02 -3.07 11.52
N ARG A 307 20.04 -3.21 12.41
CA ARG A 307 20.13 -4.09 13.59
C ARG A 307 20.38 -5.56 13.23
N LEU A 308 19.70 -6.06 12.19
CA LEU A 308 19.91 -7.41 11.69
C LEU A 308 21.37 -7.59 11.20
N ARG A 309 21.88 -6.63 10.42
CA ARG A 309 23.24 -6.68 9.86
C ARG A 309 24.33 -6.50 10.91
N ALA A 310 24.09 -5.67 11.91
CA ALA A 310 24.99 -5.48 13.05
C ALA A 310 25.07 -6.73 13.98
N GLY A 311 24.20 -7.73 13.76
CA GLY A 311 24.14 -8.92 14.63
C GLY A 311 23.53 -8.63 16.00
N GLU A 312 22.75 -7.58 16.14
CA GLU A 312 22.06 -7.21 17.38
C GLU A 312 20.83 -8.09 17.65
N LEU A 313 20.35 -8.81 16.62
CA LEU A 313 19.23 -9.72 16.75
C LEU A 313 19.73 -11.14 17.07
N PRO A 314 18.93 -11.99 17.74
CA PRO A 314 19.31 -13.35 18.05
C PRO A 314 19.74 -14.15 16.82
N PRO A 315 20.63 -15.14 16.93
CA PRO A 315 21.05 -15.92 15.78
C PRO A 315 19.90 -16.74 15.19
N LEU A 316 19.81 -16.76 13.86
CA LEU A 316 18.81 -17.52 13.12
C LEU A 316 19.28 -18.94 12.81
N LYS A 317 18.33 -19.87 12.73
CA LYS A 317 18.58 -21.19 12.14
C LYS A 317 18.87 -21.04 10.63
N PRO A 318 19.57 -22.02 10.01
CA PRO A 318 19.73 -22.04 8.56
C PRO A 318 18.38 -22.04 7.85
N LYS A 319 18.27 -21.27 6.75
CA LYS A 319 17.09 -21.28 5.89
C LYS A 319 16.87 -22.68 5.28
N PRO A 320 15.62 -23.09 5.05
CA PRO A 320 15.32 -24.36 4.41
C PRO A 320 15.94 -24.41 3.00
N LEU A 321 16.34 -25.59 2.55
CA LEU A 321 16.98 -25.79 1.23
C LEU A 321 16.12 -25.27 0.08
N ASN A 322 14.80 -25.47 0.14
CA ASN A 322 13.82 -24.88 -0.77
C ASN A 322 14.17 -25.06 -2.26
N LEU A 323 14.72 -26.24 -2.61
CA LEU A 323 15.37 -26.53 -3.89
C LEU A 323 14.51 -26.21 -5.10
N TRP A 324 13.23 -26.58 -5.08
CA TRP A 324 12.32 -26.34 -6.20
C TRP A 324 12.09 -24.85 -6.47
N ARG A 325 11.87 -24.05 -5.43
CA ARG A 325 11.66 -22.60 -5.60
C ARG A 325 12.95 -21.90 -6.02
N ARG A 326 14.09 -22.28 -5.45
CA ARG A 326 15.41 -21.80 -5.86
C ARG A 326 15.72 -22.15 -7.32
N PHE A 327 15.42 -23.38 -7.74
CA PHE A 327 15.57 -23.79 -9.14
C PHE A 327 14.70 -22.95 -10.08
N ARG A 328 13.44 -22.72 -9.72
CA ARG A 328 12.55 -21.87 -10.54
C ARG A 328 13.09 -20.45 -10.71
N LEU A 329 13.59 -19.81 -9.65
CA LEU A 329 14.18 -18.47 -9.71
C LEU A 329 15.48 -18.49 -10.54
N ARG A 330 16.31 -19.51 -10.42
CA ARG A 330 17.51 -19.67 -11.24
C ARG A 330 17.16 -19.83 -12.71
N LYS A 331 16.18 -20.66 -13.02
CA LYS A 331 15.68 -20.84 -14.41
C LYS A 331 15.14 -19.52 -14.96
N LEU A 332 14.36 -18.79 -14.16
CA LEU A 332 13.75 -17.52 -14.55
C LEU A 332 14.79 -16.46 -14.91
N LEU A 333 15.88 -16.40 -14.16
CA LEU A 333 16.95 -15.40 -14.32
C LEU A 333 18.18 -15.91 -15.10
N GLY A 334 18.08 -17.11 -15.71
CA GLY A 334 19.18 -17.69 -16.49
C GLY A 334 20.45 -17.96 -15.68
N TYR A 335 20.35 -18.12 -14.35
CA TYR A 335 21.50 -18.26 -13.46
C TYR A 335 21.62 -19.66 -12.85
N TYR A 336 22.52 -20.50 -13.42
CA TYR A 336 22.66 -21.93 -13.06
C TYR A 336 23.93 -22.26 -12.24
N ARG A 337 24.70 -21.25 -11.81
CA ARG A 337 25.86 -21.53 -10.96
C ARG A 337 25.40 -21.92 -9.56
N PHE A 338 25.72 -23.14 -9.16
CA PHE A 338 25.59 -23.65 -7.80
C PHE A 338 26.97 -23.53 -7.15
N ARG A 339 27.10 -22.62 -6.22
CA ARG A 339 28.23 -22.59 -5.27
C ARG A 339 27.70 -22.82 -3.87
#